data_7f9c8432554628048b334e119dc840a5
#
_entry.id   7f9c8432554628048b334e119dc840a5
#
_cell.length_a   1.000
_cell.length_b   1.000
_cell.length_c   1.000
_cell.angle_alpha   90.00
_cell.angle_beta   90.00
_cell.angle_gamma   90.00
#
_symmetry.space_group_name_H-M   'P 1'
#
loop_
_entity.id
_entity.type
_entity.pdbx_description
1 polymer ?
#
loop_
_entity_poly.entity_id
_entity_poly.type
_entity_poly.pdbx_seq_one_letter_code
_entity_poly.pdbx_strand_id
1 'polypeptide(L)'
;MNFITLLMLALSQPAASPTAPLDDSQRRDLSCVAVLAIVASEQERGVEQAFGYPLLAERGATYAGLIGQQIMDESGKTREQVREEILAAVAAQQALGQASADPDELVRNEMATCLPLLDAAVPPKPKPDLTQCAGMLHLAYDEVHNREGLSKTAQDLKTLAAVLDSRARDEMRAEGLSGQESDILLTQSREAMLADAKKRESAGQGSDLDFDHCFTLAAPEDKAPRNEH
;
A
#
# COMPACT_ATOMS: atom_id res chain seq x y z
N MET A 1 -45.94 54.07 -28.30
CA MET A 1 -44.51 53.90 -28.59
C MET A 1 -43.84 53.44 -27.29
N ASN A 2 -43.66 52.07 -27.10
CA ASN A 2 -43.06 51.49 -25.90
C ASN A 2 -41.59 51.16 -26.19
N PHE A 3 -40.70 51.88 -25.52
CA PHE A 3 -39.27 51.56 -25.55
C PHE A 3 -38.98 50.47 -24.46
N ILE A 4 -38.67 49.24 -24.90
CA ILE A 4 -38.17 48.19 -24.04
C ILE A 4 -36.66 48.37 -23.95
N THR A 5 -36.19 48.83 -22.79
CA THR A 5 -34.77 48.95 -22.48
C THR A 5 -34.25 47.56 -22.11
N LEU A 6 -33.46 46.95 -22.99
CA LEU A 6 -32.81 45.67 -22.76
C LEU A 6 -31.58 45.86 -21.83
N LEU A 7 -31.68 45.46 -20.56
CA LEU A 7 -30.57 45.50 -19.60
C LEU A 7 -29.67 44.29 -19.85
N MET A 8 -28.52 44.47 -20.49
CA MET A 8 -27.48 43.43 -20.63
C MET A 8 -26.75 43.27 -19.29
N LEU A 9 -27.07 42.20 -18.56
CA LEU A 9 -26.25 41.76 -17.44
C LEU A 9 -24.96 41.14 -18.00
N ALA A 10 -23.85 41.81 -17.87
CA ALA A 10 -22.52 41.27 -18.13
C ALA A 10 -22.18 40.30 -16.98
N LEU A 11 -22.26 39.01 -17.25
CA LEU A 11 -21.73 37.94 -16.37
C LEU A 11 -20.21 38.06 -16.39
N SER A 12 -19.64 38.70 -15.35
CA SER A 12 -18.20 38.70 -15.11
C SER A 12 -17.82 37.27 -14.69
N GLN A 13 -17.23 36.48 -15.60
CA GLN A 13 -16.58 35.23 -15.25
C GLN A 13 -15.35 35.55 -14.40
N PRO A 14 -15.18 34.93 -13.24
CA PRO A 14 -13.93 35.05 -12.49
C PRO A 14 -12.80 34.54 -13.38
N ALA A 15 -11.81 35.39 -13.65
CA ALA A 15 -10.59 34.99 -14.33
C ALA A 15 -9.91 33.92 -13.48
N ALA A 16 -9.72 32.70 -14.03
CA ALA A 16 -8.94 31.65 -13.38
C ALA A 16 -7.55 32.23 -13.12
N SER A 17 -7.12 32.20 -11.86
CA SER A 17 -5.76 32.58 -11.49
C SER A 17 -4.78 31.71 -12.28
N PRO A 18 -3.70 32.26 -12.85
CA PRO A 18 -2.71 31.47 -13.54
C PRO A 18 -2.11 30.46 -12.56
N THR A 19 -2.21 29.18 -12.88
CA THR A 19 -1.59 28.10 -12.10
C THR A 19 -0.08 28.21 -12.22
N ALA A 20 0.65 28.13 -11.09
CA ALA A 20 2.10 28.15 -11.10
C ALA A 20 2.69 26.92 -11.81
N PRO A 21 3.79 27.05 -12.56
CA PRO A 21 4.51 25.90 -13.07
C PRO A 21 5.04 25.05 -11.91
N LEU A 22 5.13 23.74 -12.11
CA LEU A 22 5.73 22.86 -11.13
C LEU A 22 7.22 23.17 -10.91
N ASP A 23 7.64 23.21 -9.67
CA ASP A 23 9.05 23.33 -9.33
C ASP A 23 9.82 21.99 -9.45
N ASP A 24 11.12 21.99 -9.18
CA ASP A 24 11.97 20.81 -9.34
C ASP A 24 11.64 19.70 -8.33
N SER A 25 11.21 20.05 -7.11
CA SER A 25 10.81 19.08 -6.09
C SER A 25 9.50 18.41 -6.47
N GLN A 26 8.52 19.17 -6.92
CA GLN A 26 7.23 18.66 -7.38
C GLN A 26 7.39 17.75 -8.62
N ARG A 27 8.28 18.12 -9.57
CA ARG A 27 8.60 17.26 -10.72
C ARG A 27 9.26 15.95 -10.31
N ARG A 28 10.21 15.98 -9.38
CA ARG A 28 10.84 14.78 -8.82
C ARG A 28 9.81 13.89 -8.14
N ASP A 29 8.95 14.46 -7.30
CA ASP A 29 7.95 13.72 -6.55
C ASP A 29 6.90 13.08 -7.47
N LEU A 30 6.50 13.77 -8.55
CA LEU A 30 5.66 13.18 -9.61
C LEU A 30 6.38 12.07 -10.38
N SER A 31 7.67 12.21 -10.65
CA SER A 31 8.48 11.14 -11.22
C SER A 31 8.45 9.90 -10.33
N CYS A 32 8.61 10.07 -9.02
CA CYS A 32 8.51 8.98 -8.05
C CYS A 32 7.10 8.36 -8.01
N VAL A 33 6.04 9.16 -8.04
CA VAL A 33 4.66 8.64 -8.17
C VAL A 33 4.54 7.73 -9.40
N ALA A 34 5.09 8.17 -10.54
CA ALA A 34 5.04 7.40 -11.78
C ALA A 34 5.82 6.08 -11.71
N VAL A 35 7.05 6.10 -11.20
CA VAL A 35 7.89 4.89 -11.06
C VAL A 35 7.26 3.90 -10.10
N LEU A 36 6.80 4.35 -8.93
CA LEU A 36 6.13 3.50 -7.94
C LEU A 36 4.85 2.87 -8.51
N ALA A 37 4.06 3.61 -9.29
CA ALA A 37 2.85 3.10 -9.95
C ALA A 37 3.17 2.06 -11.04
N ILE A 38 4.24 2.26 -11.83
CA ILE A 38 4.70 1.29 -12.83
C ILE A 38 5.12 -0.01 -12.15
N VAL A 39 5.97 0.05 -11.13
CA VAL A 39 6.44 -1.14 -10.40
C VAL A 39 5.27 -1.85 -9.70
N ALA A 40 4.33 -1.11 -9.07
CA ALA A 40 3.12 -1.70 -8.51
C ALA A 40 2.29 -2.48 -9.55
N SER A 41 2.11 -1.90 -10.74
CA SER A 41 1.40 -2.57 -11.84
C SER A 41 2.14 -3.81 -12.37
N GLU A 42 3.46 -3.80 -12.34
CA GLU A 42 4.27 -4.98 -12.68
C GLU A 42 4.15 -6.08 -11.64
N GLN A 43 4.13 -5.73 -10.35
CA GLN A 43 3.82 -6.66 -9.25
C GLN A 43 2.45 -7.32 -9.43
N GLU A 44 1.41 -6.54 -9.75
CA GLU A 44 0.06 -7.07 -10.03
C GLU A 44 0.04 -8.03 -11.22
N ARG A 45 0.88 -7.80 -12.23
CA ARG A 45 1.01 -8.68 -13.41
C ARG A 45 1.92 -9.88 -13.19
N GLY A 46 2.54 -10.01 -12.02
CA GLY A 46 3.43 -11.12 -11.68
C GLY A 46 4.80 -11.04 -12.32
N VAL A 47 5.30 -9.84 -12.67
CA VAL A 47 6.66 -9.64 -13.21
C VAL A 47 7.67 -9.89 -12.10
N GLU A 48 8.52 -10.92 -12.25
CA GLU A 48 9.41 -11.41 -11.19
C GLU A 48 10.34 -10.32 -10.65
N GLN A 49 10.93 -9.51 -11.52
CA GLN A 49 11.86 -8.44 -11.14
C GLN A 49 11.23 -7.37 -10.25
N ALA A 50 9.92 -7.14 -10.38
CA ALA A 50 9.19 -6.17 -9.56
C ALA A 50 9.05 -6.61 -8.09
N PHE A 51 9.15 -7.92 -7.80
CA PHE A 51 9.11 -8.45 -6.42
C PHE A 51 10.44 -8.30 -5.67
N GLY A 52 11.49 -7.79 -6.30
CA GLY A 52 12.69 -7.31 -5.61
C GLY A 52 12.44 -6.06 -4.75
N TYR A 53 11.27 -5.41 -4.90
CA TYR A 53 10.83 -4.25 -4.13
C TYR A 53 9.68 -4.63 -3.19
N PRO A 54 9.43 -3.84 -2.10
CA PRO A 54 8.26 -4.06 -1.25
C PRO A 54 6.96 -3.92 -2.07
N LEU A 55 5.86 -4.48 -1.57
CA LEU A 55 4.55 -4.30 -2.23
C LEU A 55 4.15 -2.83 -2.22
N LEU A 56 3.86 -2.29 -3.40
CA LEU A 56 3.71 -0.85 -3.61
C LEU A 56 2.27 -0.39 -3.84
N ALA A 57 1.33 -1.29 -4.13
CA ALA A 57 -0.02 -0.92 -4.52
C ALA A 57 -0.69 0.03 -3.51
N GLU A 58 -0.75 -0.33 -2.22
CA GLU A 58 -1.38 0.49 -1.17
C GLU A 58 -0.55 1.73 -0.84
N ARG A 59 0.75 1.55 -0.58
CA ARG A 59 1.63 2.64 -0.15
C ARG A 59 1.88 3.64 -1.27
N GLY A 60 2.09 3.16 -2.50
CA GLY A 60 2.27 4.00 -3.68
C GLY A 60 1.03 4.83 -4.00
N ALA A 61 -0.17 4.24 -3.87
CA ALA A 61 -1.43 4.98 -4.04
C ALA A 61 -1.61 6.07 -2.96
N THR A 62 -1.28 5.77 -1.70
CA THR A 62 -1.31 6.75 -0.61
C THR A 62 -0.32 7.89 -0.87
N TYR A 63 0.91 7.56 -1.28
CA TYR A 63 1.93 8.55 -1.65
C TYR A 63 1.46 9.45 -2.81
N ALA A 64 0.91 8.87 -3.86
CA ALA A 64 0.36 9.64 -4.98
C ALA A 64 -0.75 10.61 -4.55
N GLY A 65 -1.61 10.19 -3.60
CA GLY A 65 -2.63 11.04 -3.01
C GLY A 65 -2.04 12.23 -2.24
N LEU A 66 -1.01 11.98 -1.41
CA LEU A 66 -0.32 13.04 -0.65
C LEU A 66 0.38 14.04 -1.57
N ILE A 67 1.15 13.57 -2.54
CA ILE A 67 1.84 14.42 -3.51
C ILE A 67 0.84 15.19 -4.36
N GLY A 68 -0.25 14.55 -4.80
CA GLY A 68 -1.30 15.23 -5.55
C GLY A 68 -1.94 16.36 -4.75
N GLN A 69 -2.25 16.14 -3.46
CA GLN A 69 -2.80 17.16 -2.58
C GLN A 69 -1.80 18.31 -2.38
N GLN A 70 -0.53 18.00 -2.08
CA GLN A 70 0.51 19.01 -1.92
C GLN A 70 0.65 19.89 -3.16
N ILE A 71 0.67 19.32 -4.35
CA ILE A 71 0.75 20.07 -5.61
C ILE A 71 -0.46 20.99 -5.77
N MET A 72 -1.68 20.52 -5.46
CA MET A 72 -2.87 21.36 -5.51
C MET A 72 -2.75 22.57 -4.58
N ASP A 73 -2.30 22.33 -3.34
CA ASP A 73 -2.20 23.36 -2.31
C ASP A 73 -1.12 24.42 -2.63
N GLU A 74 0.00 24.00 -3.20
CA GLU A 74 1.16 24.88 -3.48
C GLU A 74 1.04 25.61 -4.83
N SER A 75 0.51 24.94 -5.88
CA SER A 75 0.46 25.48 -7.24
C SER A 75 -0.88 26.10 -7.63
N GLY A 76 -1.93 25.84 -6.85
CA GLY A 76 -3.31 26.22 -7.20
C GLY A 76 -3.91 25.41 -8.36
N LYS A 77 -3.27 24.30 -8.77
CA LYS A 77 -3.79 23.41 -9.80
C LYS A 77 -5.06 22.67 -9.31
N THR A 78 -5.97 22.39 -10.24
CA THR A 78 -7.13 21.54 -9.94
C THR A 78 -6.72 20.06 -9.88
N ARG A 79 -7.60 19.22 -9.32
CA ARG A 79 -7.40 17.78 -9.28
C ARG A 79 -7.22 17.18 -10.69
N GLU A 80 -7.95 17.66 -11.66
CA GLU A 80 -7.86 17.23 -13.06
C GLU A 80 -6.51 17.58 -13.65
N GLN A 81 -6.01 18.79 -13.39
CA GLN A 81 -4.69 19.23 -13.85
C GLN A 81 -3.57 18.40 -13.20
N VAL A 82 -3.67 18.12 -11.89
CA VAL A 82 -2.69 17.26 -11.19
C VAL A 82 -2.74 15.84 -11.73
N ARG A 83 -3.94 15.30 -12.02
CA ARG A 83 -4.07 13.98 -12.66
C ARG A 83 -3.39 13.95 -14.03
N GLU A 84 -3.52 15.00 -14.85
CA GLU A 84 -2.83 15.10 -16.13
C GLU A 84 -1.31 15.14 -15.97
N GLU A 85 -0.79 15.85 -14.97
CA GLU A 85 0.64 15.85 -14.63
C GLU A 85 1.15 14.44 -14.23
N ILE A 86 0.39 13.71 -13.41
CA ILE A 86 0.73 12.33 -13.05
C ILE A 86 0.76 11.43 -14.29
N LEU A 87 -0.25 11.51 -15.15
CA LEU A 87 -0.29 10.72 -16.38
C LEU A 87 0.86 11.09 -17.33
N ALA A 88 1.21 12.37 -17.43
CA ALA A 88 2.36 12.80 -18.21
C ALA A 88 3.68 12.28 -17.64
N ALA A 89 3.85 12.27 -16.31
CA ALA A 89 5.00 11.68 -15.64
C ALA A 89 5.11 10.17 -15.91
N VAL A 90 4.00 9.42 -15.83
CA VAL A 90 3.97 7.99 -16.17
C VAL A 90 4.39 7.76 -17.63
N ALA A 91 3.84 8.54 -18.56
CA ALA A 91 4.20 8.43 -19.98
C ALA A 91 5.68 8.74 -20.22
N ALA A 92 6.23 9.74 -19.52
CA ALA A 92 7.66 10.08 -19.60
C ALA A 92 8.54 8.95 -19.08
N GLN A 93 8.22 8.34 -17.95
CA GLN A 93 8.97 7.19 -17.39
C GLN A 93 8.91 5.97 -18.32
N GLN A 94 7.75 5.67 -18.89
CA GLN A 94 7.60 4.60 -19.87
C GLN A 94 8.46 4.85 -21.13
N ALA A 95 8.49 6.10 -21.62
CA ALA A 95 9.33 6.46 -22.78
C ALA A 95 10.84 6.33 -22.45
N LEU A 96 11.27 6.72 -21.24
CA LEU A 96 12.65 6.52 -20.78
C LEU A 96 13.01 5.03 -20.73
N GLY A 97 12.12 4.19 -20.16
CA GLY A 97 12.33 2.73 -20.13
C GLY A 97 12.44 2.12 -21.52
N GLN A 98 11.60 2.53 -22.47
CA GLN A 98 11.65 2.05 -23.86
C GLN A 98 12.91 2.51 -24.61
N ALA A 99 13.46 3.66 -24.28
CA ALA A 99 14.68 4.19 -24.90
C ALA A 99 15.98 3.69 -24.21
N SER A 100 15.88 3.11 -23.04
CA SER A 100 17.03 2.63 -22.25
C SER A 100 17.60 1.34 -22.86
N ALA A 101 18.92 1.25 -22.86
CA ALA A 101 19.62 0.00 -23.19
C ALA A 101 19.52 -1.05 -22.06
N ASP A 102 19.34 -0.61 -20.83
CA ASP A 102 19.10 -1.43 -19.64
C ASP A 102 17.94 -0.80 -18.83
N PRO A 103 16.68 -1.22 -19.12
CA PRO A 103 15.52 -0.73 -18.38
C PRO A 103 15.53 -1.11 -16.89
N ASP A 104 16.10 -2.27 -16.55
CA ASP A 104 16.16 -2.75 -15.16
C ASP A 104 17.13 -1.88 -14.33
N GLU A 105 18.26 -1.46 -14.91
CA GLU A 105 19.16 -0.52 -14.25
C GLU A 105 18.50 0.85 -14.05
N LEU A 106 17.77 1.32 -15.04
CA LEU A 106 17.01 2.57 -14.91
C LEU A 106 16.02 2.50 -13.75
N VAL A 107 15.20 1.44 -13.67
CA VAL A 107 14.25 1.25 -12.59
C VAL A 107 14.97 1.15 -11.24
N ARG A 108 16.08 0.42 -11.13
CA ARG A 108 16.87 0.35 -9.88
C ARG A 108 17.32 1.72 -9.40
N ASN A 109 17.82 2.56 -10.30
CA ASN A 109 18.31 3.90 -9.97
C ASN A 109 17.17 4.83 -9.54
N GLU A 110 16.05 4.79 -10.24
CA GLU A 110 14.84 5.55 -9.87
C GLU A 110 14.28 5.08 -8.51
N MET A 111 14.17 3.77 -8.30
CA MET A 111 13.68 3.22 -7.03
C MET A 111 14.60 3.53 -5.84
N ALA A 112 15.93 3.57 -6.06
CA ALA A 112 16.87 4.00 -5.01
C ALA A 112 16.62 5.45 -4.54
N THR A 113 16.08 6.30 -5.42
CA THR A 113 15.68 7.67 -5.08
C THR A 113 14.28 7.71 -4.46
N CYS A 114 13.33 6.95 -5.02
CA CYS A 114 11.90 7.08 -4.70
C CYS A 114 11.50 6.33 -3.43
N LEU A 115 12.13 5.17 -3.11
CA LEU A 115 11.78 4.43 -1.89
C LEU A 115 12.02 5.22 -0.60
N PRO A 116 13.15 5.93 -0.42
CA PRO A 116 13.32 6.78 0.76
C PRO A 116 12.27 7.88 0.90
N LEU A 117 11.81 8.47 -0.21
CA LEU A 117 10.76 9.48 -0.22
C LEU A 117 9.40 8.87 0.16
N LEU A 118 9.10 7.68 -0.40
CA LEU A 118 7.92 6.90 -0.02
C LEU A 118 7.96 6.56 1.48
N ASP A 119 9.09 6.04 1.99
CA ASP A 119 9.21 5.63 3.39
C ASP A 119 9.08 6.80 4.36
N ALA A 120 9.56 7.98 3.98
CA ALA A 120 9.41 9.19 4.78
C ALA A 120 7.96 9.69 4.82
N ALA A 121 7.23 9.63 3.69
CA ALA A 121 5.86 10.12 3.59
C ALA A 121 4.81 9.08 4.03
N VAL A 122 5.05 7.81 3.73
CA VAL A 122 4.16 6.66 4.02
C VAL A 122 5.01 5.54 4.59
N PRO A 123 5.35 5.58 5.89
CA PRO A 123 6.16 4.54 6.52
C PRO A 123 5.58 3.13 6.29
N PRO A 124 6.43 2.11 6.12
CA PRO A 124 5.96 0.73 6.03
C PRO A 124 5.27 0.33 7.34
N LYS A 125 4.23 -0.49 7.24
CA LYS A 125 3.58 -1.06 8.42
C LYS A 125 4.57 -1.96 9.17
N PRO A 126 4.55 -1.97 10.51
CA PRO A 126 5.34 -2.91 11.30
C PRO A 126 5.03 -4.36 10.92
N LYS A 127 6.08 -5.17 10.78
CA LYS A 127 5.92 -6.60 10.52
C LYS A 127 5.47 -7.30 11.81
N PRO A 128 4.33 -8.01 11.79
CA PRO A 128 3.89 -8.80 12.94
C PRO A 128 4.80 -10.02 13.15
N ASP A 129 4.94 -10.46 14.40
CA ASP A 129 5.58 -11.73 14.74
C ASP A 129 4.68 -12.95 14.43
N LEU A 130 5.21 -14.17 14.62
CA LEU A 130 4.47 -15.41 14.35
C LEU A 130 3.15 -15.49 15.13
N THR A 131 3.16 -15.07 16.39
CA THR A 131 1.98 -15.11 17.26
C THR A 131 0.91 -14.12 16.81
N GLN A 132 1.33 -12.90 16.45
CA GLN A 132 0.47 -11.89 15.90
C GLN A 132 -0.10 -12.33 14.54
N CYS A 133 0.74 -12.89 13.68
CA CYS A 133 0.30 -13.40 12.37
C CYS A 133 -0.72 -14.54 12.52
N ALA A 134 -0.50 -15.48 13.43
CA ALA A 134 -1.49 -16.53 13.72
C ALA A 134 -2.83 -15.92 14.15
N GLY A 135 -2.81 -14.94 15.05
CA GLY A 135 -4.00 -14.19 15.47
C GLY A 135 -4.70 -13.49 14.32
N MET A 136 -3.96 -12.76 13.48
CA MET A 136 -4.50 -12.03 12.32
C MET A 136 -5.18 -12.97 11.32
N LEU A 137 -4.55 -14.12 10.98
CA LEU A 137 -5.13 -15.10 10.07
C LEU A 137 -6.37 -15.78 10.65
N HIS A 138 -6.43 -16.00 11.96
CA HIS A 138 -7.65 -16.48 12.61
C HIS A 138 -8.80 -15.47 12.51
N LEU A 139 -8.53 -14.18 12.76
CA LEU A 139 -9.53 -13.12 12.62
C LEU A 139 -10.03 -13.00 11.18
N ALA A 140 -9.13 -13.04 10.21
CA ALA A 140 -9.48 -13.02 8.79
C ALA A 140 -10.30 -14.27 8.40
N TYR A 141 -9.96 -15.45 8.92
CA TYR A 141 -10.75 -16.67 8.76
C TYR A 141 -12.18 -16.48 9.30
N ASP A 142 -12.30 -16.00 10.54
CA ASP A 142 -13.60 -15.82 11.17
C ASP A 142 -14.47 -14.83 10.39
N GLU A 143 -13.90 -13.73 9.90
CA GLU A 143 -14.61 -12.74 9.08
C GLU A 143 -15.11 -13.35 7.77
N VAL A 144 -14.23 -14.02 7.01
CA VAL A 144 -14.58 -14.64 5.73
C VAL A 144 -15.57 -15.78 5.95
N HIS A 145 -15.38 -16.60 6.98
CA HIS A 145 -16.28 -17.71 7.30
C HIS A 145 -17.68 -17.23 7.67
N ASN A 146 -17.78 -16.15 8.45
CA ASN A 146 -19.08 -15.56 8.84
C ASN A 146 -19.83 -14.99 7.62
N ARG A 147 -19.13 -14.48 6.63
CA ARG A 147 -19.69 -13.89 5.40
C ARG A 147 -20.02 -14.94 4.34
N GLU A 148 -19.16 -15.92 4.13
CA GLU A 148 -19.16 -16.82 2.97
C GLU A 148 -19.32 -18.31 3.33
N GLY A 149 -19.33 -18.65 4.62
CA GLY A 149 -19.29 -20.04 5.08
C GLY A 149 -17.92 -20.69 4.81
N LEU A 150 -17.92 -22.00 4.55
CA LEU A 150 -16.71 -22.78 4.23
C LEU A 150 -16.25 -22.57 2.78
N SER A 151 -16.07 -21.32 2.35
CA SER A 151 -15.48 -21.01 1.05
C SER A 151 -14.04 -21.53 0.95
N LYS A 152 -13.49 -21.59 -0.27
CA LYS A 152 -12.07 -21.93 -0.47
C LYS A 152 -11.16 -20.96 0.28
N THR A 153 -11.46 -19.66 0.21
CA THR A 153 -10.70 -18.61 0.92
C THR A 153 -10.70 -18.86 2.43
N ALA A 154 -11.85 -19.18 3.02
CA ALA A 154 -11.93 -19.51 4.44
C ALA A 154 -11.08 -20.76 4.80
N GLN A 155 -11.14 -21.80 3.97
CA GLN A 155 -10.32 -23.01 4.20
C GLN A 155 -8.82 -22.74 4.09
N ASP A 156 -8.40 -21.94 3.10
CA ASP A 156 -7.01 -21.54 2.92
C ASP A 156 -6.52 -20.73 4.14
N LEU A 157 -7.27 -19.72 4.59
CA LEU A 157 -6.94 -18.92 5.77
C LEU A 157 -6.83 -19.76 7.03
N LYS A 158 -7.76 -20.71 7.24
CA LYS A 158 -7.71 -21.65 8.36
C LYS A 158 -6.45 -22.51 8.34
N THR A 159 -6.05 -22.97 7.16
CA THR A 159 -4.85 -23.79 7.00
C THR A 159 -3.60 -22.98 7.31
N LEU A 160 -3.50 -21.76 6.79
CA LEU A 160 -2.37 -20.87 7.05
C LEU A 160 -2.29 -20.48 8.53
N ALA A 161 -3.41 -20.18 9.18
CA ALA A 161 -3.46 -19.93 10.63
C ALA A 161 -2.93 -21.13 11.43
N ALA A 162 -3.34 -22.34 11.08
CA ALA A 162 -2.87 -23.56 11.75
C ALA A 162 -1.36 -23.79 11.56
N VAL A 163 -0.81 -23.46 10.39
CA VAL A 163 0.65 -23.52 10.13
C VAL A 163 1.39 -22.54 11.03
N LEU A 164 0.91 -21.29 11.14
CA LEU A 164 1.55 -20.29 12.00
C LEU A 164 1.40 -20.62 13.49
N ASP A 165 0.25 -21.14 13.93
CA ASP A 165 0.07 -21.65 15.30
C ASP A 165 1.11 -22.73 15.62
N SER A 166 1.38 -23.64 14.67
CA SER A 166 2.39 -24.70 14.87
C SER A 166 3.79 -24.10 14.99
N ARG A 167 4.17 -23.20 14.08
CA ARG A 167 5.49 -22.55 14.10
C ARG A 167 5.70 -21.72 15.37
N ALA A 168 4.71 -20.96 15.79
CA ALA A 168 4.77 -20.19 17.02
C ALA A 168 4.95 -21.10 18.27
N ARG A 169 4.27 -22.26 18.32
CA ARG A 169 4.48 -23.25 19.39
C ARG A 169 5.88 -23.86 19.36
N ASP A 170 6.44 -24.10 18.16
CA ASP A 170 7.78 -24.65 18.03
C ASP A 170 8.82 -23.62 18.50
N GLU A 171 8.66 -22.34 18.18
CA GLU A 171 9.50 -21.26 18.67
C GLU A 171 9.42 -21.13 20.20
N MET A 172 8.22 -21.07 20.76
CA MET A 172 7.99 -21.01 22.22
C MET A 172 8.60 -22.23 22.95
N ARG A 173 8.51 -23.42 22.36
CA ARG A 173 9.16 -24.63 22.94
C ARG A 173 10.67 -24.55 22.88
N ALA A 174 11.24 -23.99 21.82
CA ALA A 174 12.68 -23.75 21.74
C ALA A 174 13.17 -22.75 22.81
N GLU A 175 12.31 -21.83 23.23
CA GLU A 175 12.53 -20.91 24.34
C GLU A 175 12.27 -21.55 25.72
N GLY A 176 11.83 -22.80 25.79
CA GLY A 176 11.63 -23.57 27.02
C GLY A 176 10.22 -23.57 27.59
N LEU A 177 9.22 -23.02 26.88
CA LEU A 177 7.84 -23.05 27.32
C LEU A 177 7.22 -24.46 27.14
N SER A 178 6.35 -24.83 28.05
CA SER A 178 5.50 -26.02 27.92
C SER A 178 4.42 -25.82 26.87
N GLY A 179 3.84 -26.90 26.34
CA GLY A 179 2.72 -26.81 25.40
C GLY A 179 1.51 -26.06 25.97
N GLN A 180 1.23 -26.24 27.28
CA GLN A 180 0.14 -25.52 27.95
C GLN A 180 0.39 -24.01 28.02
N GLU A 181 1.60 -23.58 28.35
CA GLU A 181 1.99 -22.16 28.38
C GLU A 181 1.91 -21.56 26.98
N SER A 182 2.37 -22.26 25.95
CA SER A 182 2.26 -21.82 24.56
C SER A 182 0.80 -21.63 24.12
N ASP A 183 -0.10 -22.56 24.47
CA ASP A 183 -1.53 -22.45 24.15
C ASP A 183 -2.21 -21.26 24.86
N ILE A 184 -1.81 -20.98 26.09
CA ILE A 184 -2.31 -19.80 26.84
C ILE A 184 -1.85 -18.51 26.14
N LEU A 185 -0.58 -18.40 25.77
CA LEU A 185 -0.03 -17.21 25.11
C LEU A 185 -0.67 -16.96 23.74
N LEU A 186 -0.85 -18.01 22.93
CA LEU A 186 -1.55 -17.90 21.64
C LEU A 186 -3.00 -17.45 21.80
N THR A 187 -3.69 -17.96 22.83
CA THR A 187 -5.06 -17.55 23.11
C THR A 187 -5.12 -16.08 23.53
N GLN A 188 -4.25 -15.66 24.45
CA GLN A 188 -4.18 -14.27 24.91
C GLN A 188 -3.82 -13.31 23.78
N SER A 189 -2.88 -13.68 22.91
CA SER A 189 -2.52 -12.87 21.75
C SER A 189 -3.71 -12.68 20.80
N ARG A 190 -4.45 -13.76 20.51
CA ARG A 190 -5.65 -13.70 19.67
C ARG A 190 -6.73 -12.80 20.26
N GLU A 191 -6.97 -12.92 21.56
CA GLU A 191 -7.95 -12.07 22.27
C GLU A 191 -7.54 -10.58 22.25
N ALA A 192 -6.26 -10.30 22.48
CA ALA A 192 -5.73 -8.94 22.40
C ALA A 192 -5.86 -8.34 20.98
N MET A 193 -5.55 -9.12 19.96
CA MET A 193 -5.70 -8.70 18.58
C MET A 193 -7.16 -8.46 18.19
N LEU A 194 -8.09 -9.31 18.64
CA LEU A 194 -9.52 -9.10 18.42
C LEU A 194 -10.00 -7.82 19.10
N ALA A 195 -9.54 -7.53 20.30
CA ALA A 195 -9.90 -6.29 21.02
C ALA A 195 -9.36 -5.05 20.29
N ASP A 196 -8.11 -5.11 19.80
CA ASP A 196 -7.52 -4.02 19.02
C ASP A 196 -8.25 -3.83 17.66
N ALA A 197 -8.54 -4.91 16.95
CA ALA A 197 -9.29 -4.86 15.69
C ALA A 197 -10.65 -4.19 15.85
N LYS A 198 -11.43 -4.55 16.89
CA LYS A 198 -12.72 -3.90 17.19
C LYS A 198 -12.58 -2.43 17.52
N LYS A 199 -11.54 -2.05 18.27
CA LYS A 199 -11.26 -0.65 18.58
C LYS A 199 -10.95 0.16 17.33
N ARG A 200 -10.11 -0.38 16.42
CA ARG A 200 -9.76 0.27 15.15
C ARG A 200 -10.95 0.38 14.22
N GLU A 201 -11.74 -0.69 14.09
CA GLU A 201 -12.96 -0.69 13.29
C GLU A 201 -13.93 0.41 13.77
N SER A 202 -14.14 0.54 15.09
CA SER A 202 -14.98 1.60 15.65
C SER A 202 -14.46 3.02 15.39
N ALA A 203 -13.16 3.16 15.15
CA ALA A 203 -12.50 4.41 14.77
C ALA A 203 -12.41 4.62 13.25
N GLY A 204 -12.92 3.69 12.44
CA GLY A 204 -12.80 3.72 10.99
C GLY A 204 -11.36 3.49 10.48
N GLN A 205 -10.53 2.83 11.29
CA GLN A 205 -9.12 2.55 11.00
C GLN A 205 -8.94 1.08 10.63
N GLY A 206 -8.12 0.82 9.61
CA GLY A 206 -7.65 -0.53 9.29
C GLY A 206 -6.54 -1.03 10.22
N SER A 207 -6.00 -2.23 9.94
CA SER A 207 -4.82 -2.75 10.62
C SER A 207 -3.60 -1.86 10.35
N ASP A 208 -2.80 -1.60 11.39
CA ASP A 208 -1.49 -0.94 11.31
C ASP A 208 -0.33 -1.94 11.15
N LEU A 209 -0.62 -3.24 11.17
CA LEU A 209 0.36 -4.29 10.93
C LEU A 209 0.37 -4.73 9.46
N ASP A 210 1.54 -5.18 9.01
CA ASP A 210 1.73 -5.74 7.67
C ASP A 210 1.14 -7.15 7.60
N PHE A 211 -0.12 -7.24 7.13
CA PHE A 211 -0.81 -8.52 6.99
C PHE A 211 -0.17 -9.44 5.93
N ASP A 212 0.40 -8.87 4.87
CA ASP A 212 1.02 -9.65 3.79
C ASP A 212 2.27 -10.39 4.29
N HIS A 213 2.96 -9.85 5.30
CA HIS A 213 4.07 -10.53 5.95
C HIS A 213 3.66 -11.89 6.53
N CYS A 214 2.42 -12.04 7.00
CA CYS A 214 1.92 -13.30 7.57
C CYS A 214 1.83 -14.41 6.51
N PHE A 215 1.52 -14.10 5.26
CA PHE A 215 1.55 -15.08 4.18
C PHE A 215 2.97 -15.54 3.88
N THR A 216 3.94 -14.63 3.95
CA THR A 216 5.37 -14.96 3.82
C THR A 216 5.82 -15.91 4.93
N LEU A 217 5.43 -15.63 6.19
CA LEU A 217 5.74 -16.48 7.33
C LEU A 217 5.02 -17.84 7.29
N ALA A 218 3.87 -17.94 6.62
CA ALA A 218 3.14 -19.20 6.48
C ALA A 218 3.59 -20.03 5.26
N ALA A 219 4.32 -19.43 4.30
CA ALA A 219 4.80 -20.13 3.12
C ALA A 219 5.73 -21.32 3.48
N PRO A 220 5.77 -22.40 2.68
CA PRO A 220 6.78 -23.45 2.83
C PRO A 220 8.19 -22.86 2.73
N GLU A 221 9.13 -23.40 3.53
CA GLU A 221 10.52 -22.88 3.61
C GLU A 221 11.26 -22.89 2.26
N ASP A 222 10.93 -23.82 1.37
CA ASP A 222 11.49 -23.93 0.03
C ASP A 222 10.94 -22.87 -0.96
N LYS A 223 9.83 -22.21 -0.58
CA LYS A 223 9.16 -21.15 -1.35
C LYS A 223 9.22 -19.77 -0.69
N ALA A 224 9.80 -19.67 0.49
CA ALA A 224 10.03 -18.38 1.12
C ALA A 224 10.98 -17.56 0.23
N PRO A 225 10.68 -16.30 -0.09
CA PRO A 225 11.61 -15.45 -0.83
C PRO A 225 12.89 -15.35 -0.01
N ARG A 226 14.00 -15.87 -0.58
CA ARG A 226 15.33 -15.71 0.03
C ARG A 226 15.71 -14.24 -0.16
N ASN A 227 15.55 -13.45 0.89
CA ASN A 227 16.17 -12.15 0.98
C ASN A 227 17.68 -12.39 1.21
N GLU A 228 18.42 -12.70 0.16
CA GLU A 228 19.87 -12.62 0.19
C GLU A 228 20.23 -11.13 0.11
N HIS A 229 20.71 -10.60 1.23
CA HIS A 229 21.25 -9.23 1.36
C HIS A 229 22.62 -9.13 0.70
#